data_946b4da95d39c0d3f3bf3045ccf0d5a2
#
_entry.id   946b4da95d39c0d3f3bf3045ccf0d5a2
#
_cell.length_a   1.000
_cell.length_b   1.000
_cell.length_c   1.000
_cell.angle_alpha   90.00
_cell.angle_beta   90.00
_cell.angle_gamma   90.00
#
_symmetry.space_group_name_H-M   'P 1'
#
loop_
_entity.id
_entity.type
_entity.pdbx_description
1 polymer ?
#
loop_
_entity_poly.entity_id
_entity_poly.type
_entity_poly.pdbx_seq_one_letter_code
_entity_poly.pdbx_strand_id
1 'polypeptide(L)'
;MLNQILGVGGWTLVSRVTGLIRDIVIAAVIGSGVMYEAFAYAFRLPNHFRAIFGEGAFNAAYVPSYTQAEAEGGAVATHQLSDSVFTLLLGAQAIILVLASIYMPTLVSLIAPGLSEHPAEFDLVVTLTRITFPYLLLITLVTQHTATLNALHRFGVGAAAPILLNLSLVLCVALSFLFPSAAHAAAFGVTLSGVLQLIALMVATKRVDALAVPRRPIFDERLKGFFRRLGPATIGTAGLQIAIFADTGLSSLLGQGAMASIYNAERLYQLPIGVIGIAAGTVLLSEVSRRVAQGDLDGAIHAQNRAMGWTLMLAAPFVVAFLLIPDLIVAALLVHGRFRLDAAEAAGAVLAAYAVGLPAVVLIRSAVSSFQGRGDTKTPMLVALAAVGVNVSLKFLLTPHFGASGLALATSAGAWINFLTLHFLAHRQGVARADQAFVKTLAVVLAASAALAAAILVCDPWLVSWTNALPYLQRETRLASLVLIGAIVYASVLVTGARVTGFSLRR
;
A
#
# COMPACT_ATOMS: atom_id res chain seq x y z
N MET A 1 -17.11 -6.19 -18.89
CA MET A 1 -16.57 -5.16 -17.99
C MET A 1 -16.80 -5.52 -16.51
N LEU A 2 -18.04 -5.75 -16.03
CA LEU A 2 -18.32 -6.12 -14.62
C LEU A 2 -17.57 -7.37 -14.17
N ASN A 3 -17.58 -8.45 -14.95
CA ASN A 3 -16.85 -9.70 -14.64
C ASN A 3 -15.33 -9.51 -14.55
N GLN A 4 -14.76 -8.56 -15.30
CA GLN A 4 -13.34 -8.25 -15.23
C GLN A 4 -13.02 -7.45 -13.97
N ILE A 5 -13.87 -6.50 -13.58
CA ILE A 5 -13.75 -5.72 -12.34
C ILE A 5 -13.87 -6.65 -11.13
N LEU A 6 -14.87 -7.54 -11.13
CA LEU A 6 -15.04 -8.54 -10.06
C LEU A 6 -13.88 -9.53 -10.01
N GLY A 7 -13.34 -9.93 -11.16
CA GLY A 7 -12.17 -10.80 -11.23
C GLY A 7 -10.91 -10.14 -10.65
N VAL A 8 -10.60 -8.89 -11.03
CA VAL A 8 -9.46 -8.15 -10.48
C VAL A 8 -9.64 -7.89 -8.98
N GLY A 9 -10.84 -7.48 -8.56
CA GLY A 9 -11.18 -7.28 -7.15
C GLY A 9 -11.03 -8.55 -6.32
N GLY A 10 -11.50 -9.69 -6.85
CA GLY A 10 -11.36 -11.00 -6.21
C GLY A 10 -9.90 -11.41 -6.03
N TRP A 11 -9.07 -11.32 -7.07
CA TRP A 11 -7.64 -11.61 -6.98
C TRP A 11 -6.91 -10.67 -6.01
N THR A 12 -7.29 -9.40 -5.99
CA THR A 12 -6.72 -8.42 -5.03
C THR A 12 -7.07 -8.81 -3.59
N LEU A 13 -8.31 -9.23 -3.33
CA LEU A 13 -8.72 -9.69 -2.00
C LEU A 13 -7.96 -10.95 -1.57
N VAL A 14 -7.85 -11.96 -2.44
CA VAL A 14 -7.07 -13.17 -2.19
C VAL A 14 -5.61 -12.82 -1.91
N SER A 15 -5.01 -11.91 -2.68
CA SER A 15 -3.64 -11.44 -2.45
C SER A 15 -3.48 -10.77 -1.09
N ARG A 16 -4.46 -10.02 -0.60
CA ARG A 16 -4.40 -9.39 0.73
C ARG A 16 -4.53 -10.41 1.85
N VAL A 17 -5.44 -11.37 1.73
CA VAL A 17 -5.58 -12.45 2.71
C VAL A 17 -4.32 -13.30 2.78
N THR A 18 -3.79 -13.73 1.64
CA THR A 18 -2.52 -14.48 1.60
C THR A 18 -1.34 -13.65 2.10
N GLY A 19 -1.36 -12.33 1.91
CA GLY A 19 -0.36 -11.41 2.45
C GLY A 19 -0.40 -11.34 3.98
N LEU A 20 -1.59 -11.30 4.58
CA LEU A 20 -1.75 -11.34 6.02
C LEU A 20 -1.27 -12.68 6.60
N ILE A 21 -1.65 -13.80 6.00
CA ILE A 21 -1.16 -15.13 6.39
C ILE A 21 0.37 -15.19 6.33
N ARG A 22 0.97 -14.69 5.27
CA ARG A 22 2.43 -14.58 5.14
C ARG A 22 3.05 -13.80 6.30
N ASP A 23 2.49 -12.63 6.64
CA ASP A 23 3.05 -11.77 7.69
C ASP A 23 2.95 -12.45 9.07
N ILE A 24 1.86 -13.16 9.34
CA ILE A 24 1.70 -13.99 10.55
C ILE A 24 2.74 -15.09 10.61
N VAL A 25 2.95 -15.83 9.51
CA VAL A 25 3.94 -16.92 9.44
C VAL A 25 5.37 -16.38 9.63
N ILE A 26 5.70 -15.28 8.96
CA ILE A 26 7.01 -14.64 9.09
C ILE A 26 7.26 -14.20 10.54
N ALA A 27 6.29 -13.54 11.16
CA ALA A 27 6.36 -13.13 12.56
C ALA A 27 6.53 -14.33 13.50
N ALA A 28 5.76 -15.40 13.31
CA ALA A 28 5.81 -16.58 14.15
C ALA A 28 7.15 -17.34 14.07
N VAL A 29 7.77 -17.40 12.90
CA VAL A 29 8.99 -18.20 12.66
C VAL A 29 10.27 -17.38 12.90
N ILE A 30 10.33 -16.16 12.38
CA ILE A 30 11.51 -15.29 12.54
C ILE A 30 11.52 -14.65 13.94
N GLY A 31 10.35 -14.30 14.47
CA GLY A 31 10.20 -13.60 15.74
C GLY A 31 10.24 -12.08 15.57
N SER A 32 10.50 -11.36 16.67
CA SER A 32 10.50 -9.89 16.74
C SER A 32 11.89 -9.28 17.00
N GLY A 33 12.96 -10.08 16.87
CA GLY A 33 14.34 -9.64 17.14
C GLY A 33 15.07 -9.09 15.91
N VAL A 34 16.39 -8.94 16.05
CA VAL A 34 17.31 -8.40 15.03
C VAL A 34 17.13 -9.05 13.65
N MET A 35 16.87 -10.36 13.59
CA MET A 35 16.67 -11.05 12.31
C MET A 35 15.40 -10.57 11.56
N TYR A 36 14.34 -10.29 12.30
CA TYR A 36 13.10 -9.77 11.71
C TYR A 36 13.29 -8.34 11.22
N GLU A 37 13.97 -7.53 12.02
CA GLU A 37 14.28 -6.14 11.70
C GLU A 37 15.19 -6.04 10.48
N ALA A 38 16.27 -6.83 10.46
CA ALA A 38 17.17 -6.91 9.30
C ALA A 38 16.43 -7.35 8.02
N PHE A 39 15.52 -8.32 8.13
CA PHE A 39 14.67 -8.70 6.99
C PHE A 39 13.73 -7.57 6.57
N ALA A 40 13.15 -6.82 7.52
CA ALA A 40 12.28 -5.69 7.20
C ALA A 40 13.03 -4.60 6.41
N TYR A 41 14.26 -4.25 6.81
CA TYR A 41 15.13 -3.34 6.03
C TYR A 41 15.43 -3.91 4.64
N ALA A 42 15.89 -5.16 4.58
CA ALA A 42 16.30 -5.81 3.35
C ALA A 42 15.15 -5.96 2.33
N PHE A 43 13.93 -6.20 2.80
CA PHE A 43 12.75 -6.31 1.94
C PHE A 43 12.20 -4.94 1.52
N ARG A 44 12.29 -3.94 2.40
CA ARG A 44 11.77 -2.60 2.13
C ARG A 44 12.52 -1.92 0.99
N LEU A 45 13.84 -2.13 0.92
CA LEU A 45 14.70 -1.47 -0.06
C LEU A 45 14.31 -1.79 -1.53
N PRO A 46 14.31 -3.04 -2.00
CA PRO A 46 13.90 -3.34 -3.36
C PRO A 46 12.42 -3.00 -3.63
N ASN A 47 11.58 -3.03 -2.60
CA ASN A 47 10.18 -2.67 -2.73
C ASN A 47 9.98 -1.16 -2.99
N HIS A 48 10.83 -0.28 -2.44
CA HIS A 48 10.80 1.16 -2.75
C HIS A 48 11.18 1.43 -4.20
N PHE A 49 12.26 0.83 -4.67
CA PHE A 49 12.66 0.97 -6.07
C PHE A 49 11.60 0.39 -7.02
N ARG A 50 10.94 -0.71 -6.63
CA ARG A 50 9.80 -1.26 -7.37
C ARG A 50 8.65 -0.25 -7.48
N ALA A 51 8.31 0.45 -6.41
CA ALA A 51 7.24 1.44 -6.41
C ALA A 51 7.56 2.64 -7.31
N ILE A 52 8.82 3.06 -7.38
CA ILE A 52 9.27 4.15 -8.27
C ILE A 52 9.19 3.72 -9.74
N PHE A 53 9.78 2.57 -10.09
CA PHE A 53 9.98 2.16 -11.47
C PHE A 53 8.89 1.24 -12.01
N GLY A 54 8.21 0.47 -11.16
CA GLY A 54 7.30 -0.60 -11.56
C GLY A 54 5.82 -0.28 -11.42
N GLU A 55 5.41 0.60 -10.51
CA GLU A 55 4.01 0.90 -10.28
C GLU A 55 3.61 2.26 -10.87
N GLY A 56 2.42 2.34 -11.43
CA GLY A 56 1.84 3.60 -11.91
C GLY A 56 2.57 4.26 -13.08
N ALA A 57 3.80 4.72 -12.86
CA ALA A 57 4.59 5.44 -13.88
C ALA A 57 4.84 4.62 -15.15
N PHE A 58 5.24 3.35 -14.98
CA PHE A 58 5.46 2.47 -16.12
C PHE A 58 4.18 2.19 -16.90
N ASN A 59 3.10 1.82 -16.20
CA ASN A 59 1.80 1.58 -16.85
C ASN A 59 1.27 2.83 -17.57
N ALA A 60 1.40 4.01 -16.96
CA ALA A 60 0.96 5.28 -17.54
C ALA A 60 1.73 5.65 -18.83
N ALA A 61 2.98 5.22 -18.95
CA ALA A 61 3.78 5.43 -20.14
C ALA A 61 3.62 4.31 -21.18
N TYR A 62 3.66 3.05 -20.71
CA TYR A 62 3.76 1.89 -21.59
C TYR A 62 2.42 1.53 -22.26
N VAL A 63 1.32 1.50 -21.50
CA VAL A 63 0.00 1.11 -22.06
C VAL A 63 -0.42 2.00 -23.24
N PRO A 64 -0.37 3.35 -23.15
CA PRO A 64 -0.69 4.19 -24.29
C PRO A 64 0.29 4.04 -25.47
N SER A 65 1.58 3.79 -25.17
CA SER A 65 2.57 3.59 -26.22
C SER A 65 2.38 2.27 -26.95
N TYR A 66 1.98 1.22 -26.23
CA TYR A 66 1.65 -0.09 -26.80
C TYR A 66 0.40 -0.02 -27.69
N THR A 67 -0.69 0.57 -27.20
CA THR A 67 -1.92 0.73 -27.97
C THR A 67 -1.76 1.63 -29.19
N GLN A 68 -0.90 2.66 -29.09
CA GLN A 68 -0.55 3.49 -30.24
C GLN A 68 0.25 2.68 -31.28
N ALA A 69 1.25 1.88 -30.86
CA ALA A 69 2.02 1.01 -31.75
C ALA A 69 1.12 -0.02 -32.43
N GLU A 70 0.13 -0.57 -31.72
CA GLU A 70 -0.86 -1.50 -32.29
C GLU A 70 -1.71 -0.84 -33.39
N ALA A 71 -2.17 0.39 -33.17
CA ALA A 71 -2.96 1.14 -34.12
C ALA A 71 -2.17 1.56 -35.38
N GLU A 72 -0.88 1.87 -35.25
CA GLU A 72 -0.02 2.35 -36.34
C GLU A 72 0.58 1.23 -37.18
N GLY A 73 0.92 0.08 -36.61
CA GLY A 73 1.67 -0.97 -37.30
C GLY A 73 1.38 -2.39 -36.84
N GLY A 74 0.28 -2.59 -36.12
CA GLY A 74 -0.19 -3.90 -35.69
C GLY A 74 0.80 -4.69 -34.85
N ALA A 75 0.79 -6.02 -34.96
CA ALA A 75 1.60 -6.93 -34.16
C ALA A 75 3.11 -6.71 -34.34
N VAL A 76 3.57 -6.33 -35.53
CA VAL A 76 5.00 -6.08 -35.80
C VAL A 76 5.51 -4.90 -34.99
N ALA A 77 4.75 -3.80 -34.96
CA ALA A 77 5.13 -2.60 -34.23
C ALA A 77 5.06 -2.78 -32.71
N THR A 78 4.07 -3.52 -32.21
CA THR A 78 3.97 -3.83 -30.78
C THR A 78 5.11 -4.74 -30.30
N HIS A 79 5.47 -5.77 -31.07
CA HIS A 79 6.65 -6.59 -30.77
C HIS A 79 7.94 -5.77 -30.78
N GLN A 80 8.13 -4.93 -31.77
CA GLN A 80 9.32 -4.07 -31.89
C GLN A 80 9.47 -3.16 -30.66
N LEU A 81 8.38 -2.50 -30.24
CA LEU A 81 8.37 -1.67 -29.05
C LEU A 81 8.62 -2.50 -27.78
N SER A 82 7.90 -3.62 -27.62
CA SER A 82 8.00 -4.49 -26.42
C SER A 82 9.39 -5.08 -26.24
N ASP A 83 9.99 -5.61 -27.32
CA ASP A 83 11.32 -6.21 -27.31
C ASP A 83 12.40 -5.14 -27.03
N SER A 84 12.26 -3.93 -27.61
CA SER A 84 13.17 -2.82 -27.35
C SER A 84 13.11 -2.36 -25.89
N VAL A 85 11.90 -2.18 -25.34
CA VAL A 85 11.69 -1.81 -23.95
C VAL A 85 12.21 -2.92 -23.02
N PHE A 86 11.92 -4.19 -23.31
CA PHE A 86 12.39 -5.34 -22.52
C PHE A 86 13.92 -5.38 -22.42
N THR A 87 14.60 -5.24 -23.56
CA THR A 87 16.06 -5.28 -23.61
C THR A 87 16.69 -4.13 -22.83
N LEU A 88 16.15 -2.91 -22.99
CA LEU A 88 16.64 -1.75 -22.26
C LEU A 88 16.39 -1.85 -20.75
N LEU A 89 15.23 -2.33 -20.35
CA LEU A 89 14.94 -2.58 -18.94
C LEU A 89 15.84 -3.66 -18.34
N LEU A 90 16.00 -4.78 -19.05
CA LEU A 90 16.87 -5.87 -18.62
C LEU A 90 18.32 -5.37 -18.47
N GLY A 91 18.83 -4.64 -19.46
CA GLY A 91 20.20 -4.09 -19.43
C GLY A 91 20.38 -3.07 -18.30
N ALA A 92 19.47 -2.10 -18.17
CA ALA A 92 19.54 -1.10 -17.11
C ALA A 92 19.44 -1.73 -15.71
N GLN A 93 18.52 -2.66 -15.51
CA GLN A 93 18.36 -3.35 -14.23
C GLN A 93 19.50 -4.30 -13.89
N ALA A 94 20.09 -4.94 -14.90
CA ALA A 94 21.31 -5.76 -14.71
C ALA A 94 22.50 -4.89 -14.26
N ILE A 95 22.69 -3.73 -14.88
CA ILE A 95 23.72 -2.76 -14.47
C ILE A 95 23.46 -2.29 -13.02
N ILE A 96 22.24 -1.90 -12.70
CA ILE A 96 21.85 -1.48 -11.34
C ILE A 96 22.10 -2.62 -10.35
N LEU A 97 21.75 -3.85 -10.68
CA LEU A 97 21.97 -5.02 -9.83
C LEU A 97 23.45 -5.25 -9.55
N VAL A 98 24.30 -5.19 -10.59
CA VAL A 98 25.76 -5.36 -10.44
C VAL A 98 26.34 -4.23 -9.57
N LEU A 99 26.01 -2.97 -9.86
CA LEU A 99 26.49 -1.84 -9.09
C LEU A 99 26.01 -1.89 -7.64
N ALA A 100 24.73 -2.19 -7.41
CA ALA A 100 24.19 -2.33 -6.08
C ALA A 100 24.83 -3.50 -5.31
N SER A 101 25.12 -4.62 -5.98
CA SER A 101 25.79 -5.77 -5.33
C SER A 101 27.21 -5.43 -4.88
N ILE A 102 27.94 -4.64 -5.66
CA ILE A 102 29.30 -4.17 -5.33
C ILE A 102 29.23 -3.15 -4.18
N TYR A 103 28.36 -2.13 -4.31
CA TYR A 103 28.26 -1.02 -3.37
C TYR A 103 27.15 -1.21 -2.31
N MET A 104 26.72 -2.45 -2.05
CA MET A 104 25.62 -2.71 -1.11
C MET A 104 25.86 -2.14 0.29
N PRO A 105 27.07 -2.26 0.90
CA PRO A 105 27.31 -1.64 2.19
C PRO A 105 27.09 -0.13 2.19
N THR A 106 27.59 0.56 1.15
CA THR A 106 27.41 2.01 0.98
C THR A 106 25.93 2.37 0.79
N LEU A 107 25.19 1.57 0.02
CA LEU A 107 23.76 1.78 -0.20
C LEU A 107 22.96 1.63 1.10
N VAL A 108 23.26 0.61 1.90
CA VAL A 108 22.62 0.37 3.19
C VAL A 108 22.97 1.49 4.17
N SER A 109 24.24 1.92 4.27
CA SER A 109 24.64 3.01 5.16
C SER A 109 24.01 4.36 4.78
N LEU A 110 23.77 4.60 3.50
CA LEU A 110 23.10 5.81 3.01
C LEU A 110 21.62 5.84 3.38
N ILE A 111 20.95 4.69 3.30
CA ILE A 111 19.49 4.60 3.48
C ILE A 111 19.12 4.37 4.94
N ALA A 112 19.95 3.67 5.68
CA ALA A 112 19.78 3.35 7.11
C ALA A 112 21.07 3.65 7.90
N PRO A 113 21.45 4.93 8.06
CA PRO A 113 22.73 5.31 8.63
C PRO A 113 22.94 4.83 10.07
N GLY A 114 21.89 4.74 10.88
CA GLY A 114 21.96 4.28 12.26
C GLY A 114 22.41 2.81 12.41
N LEU A 115 22.24 1.98 11.38
CA LEU A 115 22.74 0.61 11.42
C LEU A 115 24.27 0.54 11.49
N SER A 116 24.98 1.59 11.08
CA SER A 116 26.45 1.65 11.15
C SER A 116 26.98 1.57 12.58
N GLU A 117 26.17 1.89 13.59
CA GLU A 117 26.50 1.77 15.00
C GLU A 117 26.40 0.31 15.52
N HIS A 118 25.78 -0.59 14.75
CA HIS A 118 25.56 -1.99 15.08
C HIS A 118 26.13 -2.92 13.99
N PRO A 119 27.47 -3.18 13.96
CA PRO A 119 28.15 -3.86 12.84
C PRO A 119 27.55 -5.22 12.47
N ALA A 120 27.18 -6.05 13.45
CA ALA A 120 26.61 -7.37 13.20
C ALA A 120 25.21 -7.31 12.53
N GLU A 121 24.40 -6.33 12.91
CA GLU A 121 23.11 -6.10 12.30
C GLU A 121 23.26 -5.50 10.90
N PHE A 122 24.18 -4.55 10.74
CA PHE A 122 24.52 -3.97 9.45
C PHE A 122 24.95 -5.04 8.44
N ASP A 123 25.87 -5.94 8.81
CA ASP A 123 26.34 -7.03 7.95
C ASP A 123 25.21 -7.99 7.58
N LEU A 124 24.30 -8.26 8.52
CA LEU A 124 23.11 -9.07 8.24
C LEU A 124 22.19 -8.38 7.26
N VAL A 125 21.90 -7.09 7.42
CA VAL A 125 21.08 -6.30 6.50
C VAL A 125 21.71 -6.27 5.11
N VAL A 126 23.02 -6.03 5.01
CA VAL A 126 23.76 -6.06 3.74
C VAL A 126 23.61 -7.42 3.04
N THR A 127 23.79 -8.51 3.80
CA THR A 127 23.68 -9.86 3.27
C THR A 127 22.27 -10.17 2.78
N LEU A 128 21.26 -9.90 3.60
CA LEU A 128 19.86 -10.14 3.24
C LEU A 128 19.44 -9.26 2.07
N THR A 129 19.91 -8.01 2.01
CA THR A 129 19.61 -7.10 0.90
C THR A 129 20.24 -7.60 -0.41
N ARG A 130 21.47 -8.12 -0.39
CA ARG A 130 22.06 -8.76 -1.58
C ARG A 130 21.23 -9.93 -2.08
N ILE A 131 20.60 -10.70 -1.20
CA ILE A 131 19.72 -11.82 -1.57
C ILE A 131 18.39 -11.31 -2.13
N THR A 132 17.80 -10.25 -1.58
CA THR A 132 16.51 -9.71 -2.03
C THR A 132 16.61 -8.80 -3.24
N PHE A 133 17.76 -8.15 -3.49
CA PHE A 133 17.90 -7.13 -4.52
C PHE A 133 17.67 -7.62 -5.97
N PRO A 134 18.00 -8.87 -6.36
CA PRO A 134 17.65 -9.42 -7.66
C PRO A 134 16.15 -9.40 -7.97
N TYR A 135 15.31 -9.38 -6.93
CA TYR A 135 13.86 -9.21 -7.09
C TYR A 135 13.50 -7.92 -7.84
N LEU A 136 14.29 -6.83 -7.71
CA LEU A 136 14.04 -5.57 -8.41
C LEU A 136 14.11 -5.74 -9.93
N LEU A 137 15.11 -6.45 -10.44
CA LEU A 137 15.21 -6.77 -11.87
C LEU A 137 14.00 -7.58 -12.33
N LEU A 138 13.70 -8.66 -11.59
CA LEU A 138 12.62 -9.58 -11.93
C LEU A 138 11.25 -8.88 -11.95
N ILE A 139 10.94 -8.10 -10.91
CA ILE A 139 9.64 -7.42 -10.79
C ILE A 139 9.47 -6.30 -11.82
N THR A 140 10.56 -5.67 -12.28
CA THR A 140 10.49 -4.67 -13.36
C THR A 140 10.06 -5.32 -14.67
N LEU A 141 10.59 -6.50 -14.98
CA LEU A 141 10.17 -7.29 -16.15
C LEU A 141 8.75 -7.83 -16.00
N VAL A 142 8.36 -8.28 -14.80
CA VAL A 142 6.97 -8.65 -14.48
C VAL A 142 6.02 -7.48 -14.75
N THR A 143 6.42 -6.26 -14.37
CA THR A 143 5.61 -5.06 -14.60
C THR A 143 5.40 -4.80 -16.09
N GLN A 144 6.41 -4.98 -16.94
CA GLN A 144 6.27 -4.83 -18.38
C GLN A 144 5.26 -5.85 -18.95
N HIS A 145 5.40 -7.15 -18.62
CA HIS A 145 4.46 -8.16 -19.08
C HIS A 145 3.04 -7.91 -18.57
N THR A 146 2.90 -7.43 -17.31
CA THR A 146 1.61 -7.02 -16.76
C THR A 146 1.01 -5.86 -17.54
N ALA A 147 1.82 -4.84 -17.89
CA ALA A 147 1.37 -3.69 -18.68
C ALA A 147 0.96 -4.10 -20.11
N THR A 148 1.68 -5.05 -20.73
CA THR A 148 1.30 -5.65 -22.01
C THR A 148 -0.08 -6.34 -21.93
N LEU A 149 -0.29 -7.17 -20.91
CA LEU A 149 -1.59 -7.83 -20.70
C LEU A 149 -2.70 -6.82 -20.39
N ASN A 150 -2.41 -5.75 -19.66
CA ASN A 150 -3.37 -4.68 -19.40
C ASN A 150 -3.77 -3.94 -20.69
N ALA A 151 -2.82 -3.66 -21.59
CA ALA A 151 -3.10 -3.09 -22.91
C ALA A 151 -4.00 -4.00 -23.75
N LEU A 152 -3.86 -5.30 -23.60
CA LEU A 152 -4.72 -6.33 -24.23
C LEU A 152 -5.99 -6.66 -23.43
N HIS A 153 -6.36 -5.85 -22.43
CA HIS A 153 -7.53 -6.03 -21.56
C HIS A 153 -7.57 -7.37 -20.78
N ARG A 154 -6.41 -7.96 -20.48
CA ARG A 154 -6.25 -9.22 -19.74
C ARG A 154 -5.65 -8.99 -18.35
N PHE A 155 -6.47 -8.54 -17.41
CA PHE A 155 -6.04 -8.08 -16.09
C PHE A 155 -5.79 -9.18 -15.05
N GLY A 156 -6.33 -10.39 -15.25
CA GLY A 156 -6.41 -11.43 -14.20
C GLY A 156 -5.05 -11.92 -13.71
N VAL A 157 -4.13 -12.26 -14.62
CA VAL A 157 -2.82 -12.83 -14.26
C VAL A 157 -1.95 -11.79 -13.53
N GLY A 158 -1.97 -10.53 -13.99
CA GLY A 158 -1.25 -9.44 -13.32
C GLY A 158 -1.77 -9.20 -11.91
N ALA A 159 -3.11 -9.24 -11.72
CA ALA A 159 -3.72 -9.09 -10.40
C ALA A 159 -3.43 -10.26 -9.44
N ALA A 160 -3.23 -11.47 -9.98
CA ALA A 160 -2.90 -12.67 -9.21
C ALA A 160 -1.41 -12.79 -8.86
N ALA A 161 -0.50 -12.15 -9.62
CA ALA A 161 0.95 -12.29 -9.46
C ALA A 161 1.46 -12.05 -8.02
N PRO A 162 0.94 -11.07 -7.23
CA PRO A 162 1.39 -10.88 -5.85
C PRO A 162 1.11 -12.08 -4.92
N ILE A 163 0.18 -12.97 -5.27
CA ILE A 163 -0.06 -14.20 -4.49
C ILE A 163 1.17 -15.09 -4.51
N LEU A 164 1.91 -15.14 -5.62
CA LEU A 164 3.14 -15.91 -5.73
C LEU A 164 4.22 -15.38 -4.77
N LEU A 165 4.28 -14.07 -4.52
CA LEU A 165 5.16 -13.50 -3.51
C LEU A 165 4.82 -14.05 -2.12
N ASN A 166 3.55 -14.05 -1.77
CA ASN A 166 3.10 -14.51 -0.46
C ASN A 166 3.38 -16.00 -0.27
N LEU A 167 3.05 -16.82 -1.27
CA LEU A 167 3.26 -18.28 -1.22
C LEU A 167 4.75 -18.65 -1.17
N SER A 168 5.60 -17.99 -1.97
CA SER A 168 7.05 -18.25 -1.97
C SER A 168 7.68 -17.93 -0.63
N LEU A 169 7.29 -16.81 -0.01
CA LEU A 169 7.78 -16.43 1.31
C LEU A 169 7.34 -17.42 2.38
N VAL A 170 6.06 -17.82 2.41
CA VAL A 170 5.56 -18.82 3.34
C VAL A 170 6.29 -20.15 3.16
N LEU A 171 6.45 -20.62 1.91
CA LEU A 171 7.14 -21.87 1.61
C LEU A 171 8.61 -21.84 2.07
N CYS A 172 9.36 -20.79 1.70
CA CYS A 172 10.77 -20.70 2.09
C CYS A 172 10.93 -20.57 3.61
N VAL A 173 10.07 -19.80 4.30
CA VAL A 173 10.10 -19.69 5.76
C VAL A 173 9.73 -21.01 6.44
N ALA A 174 8.76 -21.75 5.91
CA ALA A 174 8.45 -23.11 6.41
C ALA A 174 9.63 -24.09 6.25
N LEU A 175 10.44 -23.89 5.21
CA LEU A 175 11.66 -24.66 4.94
C LEU A 175 12.92 -23.99 5.52
N SER A 176 12.78 -23.15 6.54
CA SER A 176 13.90 -22.35 7.09
C SER A 176 15.06 -23.18 7.63
N PHE A 177 14.82 -24.46 7.93
CA PHE A 177 15.86 -25.42 8.35
C PHE A 177 16.91 -25.73 7.26
N LEU A 178 16.62 -25.38 5.99
CA LEU A 178 17.57 -25.52 4.86
C LEU A 178 18.46 -24.27 4.68
N PHE A 179 18.26 -23.23 5.47
CA PHE A 179 18.94 -21.95 5.33
C PHE A 179 19.72 -21.59 6.61
N PRO A 180 20.71 -20.70 6.54
CA PRO A 180 21.48 -20.28 7.73
C PRO A 180 20.59 -19.68 8.83
N SER A 181 19.48 -19.01 8.45
CA SER A 181 18.45 -18.54 9.38
C SER A 181 17.11 -18.35 8.67
N ALA A 182 16.05 -18.20 9.45
CA ALA A 182 14.72 -17.93 8.90
C ALA A 182 14.65 -16.58 8.14
N ALA A 183 15.47 -15.59 8.48
CA ALA A 183 15.59 -14.34 7.75
C ALA A 183 16.22 -14.55 6.35
N HIS A 184 17.22 -15.43 6.23
CA HIS A 184 17.80 -15.81 4.93
C HIS A 184 16.76 -16.56 4.07
N ALA A 185 15.99 -17.46 4.67
CA ALA A 185 14.90 -18.17 3.99
C ALA A 185 13.86 -17.19 3.44
N ALA A 186 13.45 -16.20 4.24
CA ALA A 186 12.51 -15.16 3.81
C ALA A 186 13.09 -14.30 2.67
N ALA A 187 14.36 -13.89 2.79
CA ALA A 187 15.03 -13.11 1.74
C ALA A 187 15.12 -13.87 0.41
N PHE A 188 15.46 -15.16 0.48
CA PHE A 188 15.46 -16.04 -0.69
C PHE A 188 14.06 -16.19 -1.29
N GLY A 189 13.04 -16.33 -0.43
CA GLY A 189 11.63 -16.39 -0.84
C GLY A 189 11.17 -15.15 -1.64
N VAL A 190 11.69 -13.97 -1.32
CA VAL A 190 11.44 -12.75 -2.10
C VAL A 190 11.98 -12.90 -3.53
N THR A 191 13.22 -13.31 -3.69
CA THR A 191 13.85 -13.45 -5.01
C THR A 191 13.21 -14.60 -5.81
N LEU A 192 12.94 -15.73 -5.17
CA LEU A 192 12.22 -16.85 -5.79
C LEU A 192 10.85 -16.41 -6.32
N SER A 193 10.14 -15.58 -5.55
CA SER A 193 8.84 -15.05 -5.97
C SER A 193 8.93 -14.26 -7.27
N GLY A 194 9.99 -13.45 -7.43
CA GLY A 194 10.21 -12.69 -8.65
C GLY A 194 10.38 -13.59 -9.87
N VAL A 195 11.14 -14.70 -9.71
CA VAL A 195 11.31 -15.69 -10.77
C VAL A 195 9.97 -16.34 -11.14
N LEU A 196 9.18 -16.78 -10.13
CA LEU A 196 7.89 -17.42 -10.37
C LEU A 196 6.88 -16.46 -11.01
N GLN A 197 6.84 -15.22 -10.56
CA GLN A 197 6.00 -14.18 -11.16
C GLN A 197 6.39 -13.91 -12.62
N LEU A 198 7.69 -13.78 -12.90
CA LEU A 198 8.18 -13.55 -14.26
C LEU A 198 7.81 -14.72 -15.18
N ILE A 199 8.04 -15.95 -14.77
CA ILE A 199 7.65 -17.14 -15.53
C ILE A 199 6.13 -17.14 -15.80
N ALA A 200 5.32 -16.90 -14.79
CA ALA A 200 3.86 -16.88 -14.93
C ALA A 200 3.39 -15.83 -15.95
N LEU A 201 3.96 -14.62 -15.89
CA LEU A 201 3.61 -13.53 -16.81
C LEU A 201 4.16 -13.76 -18.23
N MET A 202 5.37 -14.32 -18.38
CA MET A 202 5.92 -14.71 -19.68
C MET A 202 5.05 -15.80 -20.34
N VAL A 203 4.62 -16.80 -19.60
CA VAL A 203 3.69 -17.82 -20.12
C VAL A 203 2.35 -17.20 -20.52
N ALA A 204 1.82 -16.25 -19.74
CA ALA A 204 0.57 -15.58 -20.06
C ALA A 204 0.69 -14.71 -21.31
N THR A 205 1.76 -13.94 -21.47
CA THR A 205 2.00 -13.10 -22.67
C THR A 205 2.29 -13.96 -23.90
N LYS A 206 3.01 -15.08 -23.73
CA LYS A 206 3.24 -16.03 -24.82
C LYS A 206 1.93 -16.61 -25.37
N ARG A 207 0.95 -16.91 -24.51
CA ARG A 207 -0.37 -17.46 -24.92
C ARG A 207 -1.20 -16.49 -25.76
N VAL A 208 -0.85 -15.22 -25.81
CA VAL A 208 -1.53 -14.17 -26.58
C VAL A 208 -0.62 -13.55 -27.64
N ASP A 209 0.47 -14.27 -27.99
CA ASP A 209 1.47 -13.85 -28.98
C ASP A 209 2.03 -12.43 -28.73
N ALA A 210 2.21 -12.06 -27.45
CA ALA A 210 2.71 -10.74 -27.03
C ALA A 210 3.95 -10.88 -26.11
N LEU A 211 4.68 -12.00 -26.17
CA LEU A 211 5.88 -12.22 -25.37
C LEU A 211 7.01 -11.32 -25.87
N ALA A 212 7.47 -10.44 -24.98
CA ALA A 212 8.68 -9.66 -25.22
C ALA A 212 9.94 -10.54 -25.02
N VAL A 213 10.89 -10.42 -25.92
CA VAL A 213 12.16 -11.16 -25.89
C VAL A 213 13.36 -10.19 -26.07
N PRO A 214 14.54 -10.53 -25.55
CA PRO A 214 15.71 -9.69 -25.71
C PRO A 214 16.13 -9.64 -27.20
N ARG A 215 16.02 -8.46 -27.80
CA ARG A 215 16.45 -8.16 -29.17
C ARG A 215 17.19 -6.83 -29.21
N ARG A 216 17.93 -6.53 -30.29
CA ARG A 216 18.56 -5.23 -30.44
C ARG A 216 17.52 -4.13 -30.41
N PRO A 217 17.65 -3.13 -29.49
CA PRO A 217 16.65 -2.06 -29.36
C PRO A 217 16.64 -1.21 -30.65
N ILE A 218 15.45 -0.89 -31.11
CA ILE A 218 15.25 0.01 -32.26
C ILE A 218 14.79 1.35 -31.68
N PHE A 219 15.67 2.38 -31.86
CA PHE A 219 15.42 3.73 -31.36
C PHE A 219 14.59 4.54 -32.36
N ASP A 220 13.34 4.12 -32.57
CA ASP A 220 12.34 4.83 -33.37
C ASP A 220 11.58 5.89 -32.55
N GLU A 221 10.66 6.62 -33.20
CA GLU A 221 9.86 7.64 -32.54
C GLU A 221 8.89 7.05 -31.48
N ARG A 222 8.49 5.78 -31.60
CA ARG A 222 7.63 5.09 -30.62
C ARG A 222 8.37 4.87 -29.32
N LEU A 223 9.60 4.36 -29.38
CA LEU A 223 10.46 4.16 -28.22
C LEU A 223 10.81 5.49 -27.54
N LYS A 224 11.14 6.54 -28.32
CA LYS A 224 11.36 7.89 -27.78
C LYS A 224 10.10 8.45 -27.12
N GLY A 225 8.93 8.23 -27.74
CA GLY A 225 7.63 8.61 -27.20
C GLY A 225 7.34 7.96 -25.83
N PHE A 226 7.66 6.67 -25.70
CA PHE A 226 7.58 5.96 -24.43
C PHE A 226 8.47 6.61 -23.36
N PHE A 227 9.76 6.85 -23.62
CA PHE A 227 10.66 7.48 -22.64
C PHE A 227 10.26 8.92 -22.31
N ARG A 228 9.75 9.68 -23.27
CA ARG A 228 9.22 11.04 -23.02
C ARG A 228 8.04 11.03 -22.05
N ARG A 229 7.21 9.97 -22.05
CA ARG A 229 6.11 9.78 -21.10
C ARG A 229 6.60 9.22 -19.77
N LEU A 230 7.55 8.29 -19.79
CA LEU A 230 8.08 7.61 -18.59
C LEU A 230 8.82 8.57 -17.65
N GLY A 231 9.65 9.46 -18.20
CA GLY A 231 10.46 10.38 -17.39
C GLY A 231 9.65 11.21 -16.40
N PRO A 232 8.68 12.03 -16.84
CA PRO A 232 7.85 12.83 -15.94
C PRO A 232 7.02 11.98 -14.96
N ALA A 233 6.51 10.82 -15.41
CA ALA A 233 5.74 9.93 -14.56
C ALA A 233 6.60 9.32 -13.42
N THR A 234 7.85 8.96 -13.74
CA THR A 234 8.80 8.45 -12.73
C THR A 234 9.18 9.52 -11.71
N ILE A 235 9.42 10.76 -12.14
CA ILE A 235 9.71 11.89 -11.23
C ILE A 235 8.53 12.10 -10.27
N GLY A 236 7.30 12.05 -10.77
CA GLY A 236 6.09 12.19 -9.94
C GLY A 236 5.96 11.10 -8.88
N THR A 237 6.24 9.85 -9.24
CA THR A 237 6.20 8.73 -8.28
C THR A 237 7.39 8.74 -7.31
N ALA A 238 8.58 9.11 -7.77
CA ALA A 238 9.78 9.21 -6.93
C ALA A 238 9.59 10.23 -5.79
N GLY A 239 8.94 11.36 -6.07
CA GLY A 239 8.64 12.37 -5.04
C GLY A 239 7.86 11.82 -3.84
N LEU A 240 6.89 10.93 -4.09
CA LEU A 240 6.12 10.29 -3.02
C LEU A 240 6.96 9.28 -2.19
N GLN A 241 8.02 8.71 -2.77
CA GLN A 241 8.89 7.76 -2.07
C GLN A 241 9.86 8.44 -1.09
N ILE A 242 10.08 9.75 -1.19
CA ILE A 242 10.99 10.50 -0.29
C ILE A 242 10.57 10.32 1.17
N ALA A 243 9.26 10.40 1.46
CA ALA A 243 8.75 10.22 2.82
C ALA A 243 9.05 8.83 3.38
N ILE A 244 9.03 7.81 2.53
CA ILE A 244 9.26 6.41 2.91
C ILE A 244 10.77 6.13 3.11
N PHE A 245 11.64 6.76 2.29
CA PHE A 245 13.09 6.74 2.55
C PHE A 245 13.42 7.43 3.87
N ALA A 246 12.76 8.57 4.18
CA ALA A 246 12.92 9.25 5.47
C ALA A 246 12.49 8.34 6.64
N ASP A 247 11.39 7.57 6.51
CA ASP A 247 11.00 6.57 7.51
C ASP A 247 12.09 5.54 7.75
N THR A 248 12.67 5.01 6.66
CA THR A 248 13.71 3.99 6.76
C THR A 248 14.98 4.53 7.42
N GLY A 249 15.40 5.74 7.03
CA GLY A 249 16.57 6.39 7.60
C GLY A 249 16.40 6.75 9.07
N LEU A 250 15.28 7.41 9.40
CA LEU A 250 15.01 7.83 10.78
C LEU A 250 14.74 6.64 11.72
N SER A 251 14.07 5.58 11.23
CA SER A 251 13.87 4.38 12.04
C SER A 251 15.17 3.71 12.44
N SER A 252 16.19 3.75 11.57
CA SER A 252 17.51 3.18 11.89
C SER A 252 18.24 3.93 13.01
N LEU A 253 17.91 5.20 13.25
CA LEU A 253 18.48 6.02 14.33
C LEU A 253 17.77 5.83 15.66
N LEU A 254 16.62 5.15 15.70
CA LEU A 254 15.82 4.95 16.92
C LEU A 254 16.19 3.69 17.71
N GLY A 255 17.13 2.89 17.22
CA GLY A 255 17.52 1.63 17.84
C GLY A 255 16.65 0.44 17.46
N GLN A 256 16.95 -0.71 18.07
CA GLN A 256 16.37 -1.99 17.71
C GLN A 256 14.84 -2.03 17.93
N GLY A 257 14.12 -2.65 16.99
CA GLY A 257 12.68 -2.84 17.03
C GLY A 257 11.87 -1.71 16.38
N ALA A 258 12.45 -0.55 16.13
CA ALA A 258 11.73 0.58 15.56
C ALA A 258 11.25 0.30 14.14
N MET A 259 12.13 -0.21 13.28
CA MET A 259 11.77 -0.57 11.91
C MET A 259 10.75 -1.71 11.87
N ALA A 260 10.90 -2.71 12.73
CA ALA A 260 9.97 -3.82 12.84
C ALA A 260 8.56 -3.34 13.27
N SER A 261 8.48 -2.44 14.23
CA SER A 261 7.22 -1.85 14.72
C SER A 261 6.51 -1.06 13.61
N ILE A 262 7.24 -0.22 12.87
CA ILE A 262 6.70 0.52 11.73
C ILE A 262 6.23 -0.43 10.64
N TYR A 263 7.03 -1.45 10.30
CA TYR A 263 6.70 -2.41 9.25
C TYR A 263 5.40 -3.16 9.57
N ASN A 264 5.25 -3.66 10.81
CA ASN A 264 4.05 -4.37 11.24
C ASN A 264 2.81 -3.46 11.29
N ALA A 265 2.93 -2.28 11.89
CA ALA A 265 1.84 -1.31 11.95
C ALA A 265 1.39 -0.86 10.55
N GLU A 266 2.32 -0.58 9.65
CA GLU A 266 2.04 -0.18 8.27
C GLU A 266 1.26 -1.26 7.51
N ARG A 267 1.57 -2.55 7.71
CA ARG A 267 0.85 -3.67 7.09
C ARG A 267 -0.62 -3.69 7.51
N LEU A 268 -0.89 -3.55 8.79
CA LEU A 268 -2.26 -3.54 9.30
C LEU A 268 -3.02 -2.27 8.86
N TYR A 269 -2.35 -1.12 8.92
CA TYR A 269 -2.90 0.15 8.47
C TYR A 269 -3.27 0.16 6.98
N GLN A 270 -2.50 -0.53 6.13
CA GLN A 270 -2.78 -0.61 4.69
C GLN A 270 -3.99 -1.48 4.34
N LEU A 271 -4.45 -2.37 5.22
CA LEU A 271 -5.60 -3.24 4.94
C LEU A 271 -6.88 -2.45 4.65
N PRO A 272 -7.36 -1.56 5.56
CA PRO A 272 -8.54 -0.75 5.28
C PRO A 272 -8.34 0.20 4.09
N ILE A 273 -7.17 0.80 3.92
CA ILE A 273 -6.88 1.70 2.81
C ILE A 273 -7.05 0.98 1.46
N GLY A 274 -6.54 -0.25 1.38
CA GLY A 274 -6.61 -1.02 0.14
C GLY A 274 -8.02 -1.47 -0.24
N VAL A 275 -8.85 -1.78 0.74
CA VAL A 275 -10.26 -2.17 0.49
C VAL A 275 -11.12 -0.96 0.16
N ILE A 276 -11.01 0.11 0.96
CA ILE A 276 -11.89 1.28 0.89
C ILE A 276 -11.45 2.23 -0.22
N GLY A 277 -10.13 2.50 -0.31
CA GLY A 277 -9.61 3.55 -1.18
C GLY A 277 -9.72 3.22 -2.67
N ILE A 278 -9.54 1.96 -3.06
CA ILE A 278 -9.62 1.55 -4.48
C ILE A 278 -11.08 1.62 -4.96
N ALA A 279 -12.02 1.11 -4.16
CA ALA A 279 -13.43 1.11 -4.49
C ALA A 279 -13.99 2.53 -4.65
N ALA A 280 -13.62 3.44 -3.74
CA ALA A 280 -14.10 4.82 -3.78
C ALA A 280 -13.48 5.64 -4.92
N GLY A 281 -12.17 5.52 -5.15
CA GLY A 281 -11.44 6.37 -6.10
C GLY A 281 -11.83 6.15 -7.56
N THR A 282 -11.92 4.88 -8.00
CA THR A 282 -12.19 4.55 -9.41
C THR A 282 -13.64 4.84 -9.82
N VAL A 283 -14.61 4.50 -8.96
CA VAL A 283 -16.03 4.75 -9.21
C VAL A 283 -16.32 6.25 -9.20
N LEU A 284 -15.74 6.98 -8.23
CA LEU A 284 -15.97 8.42 -8.10
C LEU A 284 -15.38 9.19 -9.28
N LEU A 285 -14.16 8.87 -9.73
CA LEU A 285 -13.52 9.57 -10.83
C LEU A 285 -14.38 9.51 -12.10
N SER A 286 -14.88 8.32 -12.45
CA SER A 286 -15.73 8.15 -13.64
C SER A 286 -17.06 8.89 -13.51
N GLU A 287 -17.70 8.87 -12.34
CA GLU A 287 -18.96 9.56 -12.08
C GLU A 287 -18.80 11.08 -12.12
N VAL A 288 -17.77 11.62 -11.47
CA VAL A 288 -17.48 13.07 -11.48
C VAL A 288 -17.15 13.53 -12.90
N SER A 289 -16.29 12.81 -13.63
CA SER A 289 -15.94 13.16 -15.02
C SER A 289 -17.16 13.19 -15.92
N ARG A 290 -18.06 12.21 -15.80
CA ARG A 290 -19.29 12.14 -16.57
C ARG A 290 -20.21 13.33 -16.29
N ARG A 291 -20.44 13.68 -15.00
CA ARG A 291 -21.31 14.79 -14.60
C ARG A 291 -20.75 16.14 -15.02
N VAL A 292 -19.44 16.33 -14.87
CA VAL A 292 -18.75 17.54 -15.35
C VAL A 292 -18.88 17.69 -16.86
N ALA A 293 -18.70 16.62 -17.63
CA ALA A 293 -18.90 16.63 -19.09
C ALA A 293 -20.34 16.95 -19.51
N GLN A 294 -21.33 16.64 -18.65
CA GLN A 294 -22.75 16.96 -18.86
C GLN A 294 -23.13 18.38 -18.37
N GLY A 295 -22.20 19.12 -17.77
CA GLY A 295 -22.46 20.43 -17.16
C GLY A 295 -23.18 20.35 -15.80
N ASP A 296 -23.38 19.14 -15.24
CA ASP A 296 -24.02 18.93 -13.93
C ASP A 296 -23.00 19.07 -12.79
N LEU A 297 -22.62 20.30 -12.48
CA LEU A 297 -21.64 20.60 -11.43
C LEU A 297 -22.16 20.29 -10.03
N ASP A 298 -23.43 20.55 -9.76
CA ASP A 298 -24.07 20.22 -8.47
C ASP A 298 -24.15 18.70 -8.27
N GLY A 299 -24.52 17.95 -9.27
CA GLY A 299 -24.49 16.51 -9.23
C GLY A 299 -23.09 15.94 -9.02
N ALA A 300 -22.04 16.57 -9.57
CA ALA A 300 -20.66 16.17 -9.31
C ALA A 300 -20.26 16.39 -7.83
N ILE A 301 -20.70 17.51 -7.22
CA ILE A 301 -20.50 17.78 -5.78
C ILE A 301 -21.24 16.77 -4.91
N HIS A 302 -22.50 16.46 -5.25
CA HIS A 302 -23.28 15.45 -4.53
C HIS A 302 -22.65 14.05 -4.64
N ALA A 303 -22.13 13.66 -5.80
CA ALA A 303 -21.41 12.39 -5.97
C ALA A 303 -20.15 12.32 -5.11
N GLN A 304 -19.39 13.43 -5.04
CA GLN A 304 -18.22 13.53 -4.19
C GLN A 304 -18.57 13.42 -2.71
N ASN A 305 -19.56 14.16 -2.22
CA ASN A 305 -20.04 14.11 -0.83
C ASN A 305 -20.49 12.71 -0.44
N ARG A 306 -21.24 12.06 -1.30
CA ARG A 306 -21.69 10.67 -1.11
C ARG A 306 -20.50 9.71 -0.99
N ALA A 307 -19.52 9.82 -1.90
CA ALA A 307 -18.32 8.98 -1.85
C ALA A 307 -17.50 9.23 -0.58
N MET A 308 -17.33 10.48 -0.14
CA MET A 308 -16.68 10.82 1.12
C MET A 308 -17.43 10.22 2.32
N GLY A 309 -18.76 10.31 2.33
CA GLY A 309 -19.59 9.71 3.39
C GLY A 309 -19.43 8.19 3.48
N TRP A 310 -19.51 7.49 2.35
CA TRP A 310 -19.28 6.03 2.29
C TRP A 310 -17.88 5.65 2.73
N THR A 311 -16.88 6.40 2.30
CA THR A 311 -15.48 6.16 2.63
C THR A 311 -15.25 6.29 4.13
N LEU A 312 -15.78 7.35 4.76
CA LEU A 312 -15.70 7.55 6.21
C LEU A 312 -16.46 6.47 6.98
N MET A 313 -17.66 6.11 6.53
CA MET A 313 -18.47 5.06 7.16
C MET A 313 -17.74 3.71 7.21
N LEU A 314 -17.02 3.36 6.15
CA LEU A 314 -16.24 2.12 6.10
C LEU A 314 -14.91 2.21 6.87
N ALA A 315 -14.30 3.39 6.94
CA ALA A 315 -13.01 3.59 7.61
C ALA A 315 -13.14 3.76 9.13
N ALA A 316 -14.23 4.35 9.61
CA ALA A 316 -14.40 4.73 11.01
C ALA A 316 -14.27 3.57 12.01
N PRO A 317 -14.81 2.35 11.76
CA PRO A 317 -14.60 1.24 12.71
C PRO A 317 -13.13 0.86 12.85
N PHE A 318 -12.34 0.93 11.79
CA PHE A 318 -10.89 0.67 11.88
C PHE A 318 -10.18 1.77 12.66
N VAL A 319 -10.58 3.04 12.48
CA VAL A 319 -10.02 4.15 13.26
C VAL A 319 -10.25 3.93 14.75
N VAL A 320 -11.49 3.63 15.14
CA VAL A 320 -11.86 3.38 16.54
C VAL A 320 -11.08 2.19 17.10
N ALA A 321 -11.03 1.07 16.38
CA ALA A 321 -10.34 -0.13 16.82
C ALA A 321 -8.82 0.11 16.96
N PHE A 322 -8.19 0.75 15.97
CA PHE A 322 -6.75 1.03 15.99
C PHE A 322 -6.35 2.07 17.05
N LEU A 323 -7.28 2.93 17.51
CA LEU A 323 -7.04 3.87 18.59
C LEU A 323 -7.23 3.24 19.98
N LEU A 324 -8.23 2.35 20.15
CA LEU A 324 -8.62 1.86 21.48
C LEU A 324 -7.98 0.53 21.85
N ILE A 325 -7.77 -0.36 20.88
CA ILE A 325 -7.24 -1.71 21.12
C ILE A 325 -6.10 -2.08 20.15
N PRO A 326 -5.16 -1.16 19.86
CA PRO A 326 -4.10 -1.43 18.88
C PRO A 326 -3.23 -2.62 19.29
N ASP A 327 -2.86 -2.69 20.57
CA ASP A 327 -2.00 -3.74 21.12
C ASP A 327 -2.67 -5.12 21.04
N LEU A 328 -3.96 -5.19 21.33
CA LEU A 328 -4.72 -6.42 21.17
C LEU A 328 -4.77 -6.88 19.72
N ILE A 329 -4.97 -5.95 18.77
CA ILE A 329 -5.02 -6.28 17.34
C ILE A 329 -3.68 -6.84 16.88
N VAL A 330 -2.58 -6.16 17.21
CA VAL A 330 -1.24 -6.61 16.83
C VAL A 330 -0.92 -7.94 17.53
N ALA A 331 -1.21 -8.04 18.84
CA ALA A 331 -0.92 -9.24 19.61
C ALA A 331 -1.71 -10.46 19.13
N ALA A 332 -3.01 -10.32 18.89
CA ALA A 332 -3.85 -11.41 18.42
C ALA A 332 -3.46 -11.91 17.02
N LEU A 333 -2.88 -11.04 16.17
CA LEU A 333 -2.48 -11.42 14.82
C LEU A 333 -1.05 -11.93 14.75
N LEU A 334 -0.10 -11.35 15.52
CA LEU A 334 1.32 -11.59 15.33
C LEU A 334 2.01 -12.31 16.49
N VAL A 335 1.47 -12.26 17.73
CA VAL A 335 2.09 -12.92 18.88
C VAL A 335 1.85 -14.42 18.87
N HIS A 336 2.53 -15.07 17.91
CA HIS A 336 2.57 -16.51 17.74
C HIS A 336 4.03 -16.96 17.64
N GLY A 337 4.32 -18.17 18.09
CA GLY A 337 5.67 -18.74 18.00
C GLY A 337 6.72 -17.88 18.70
N ARG A 338 7.66 -17.29 17.93
CA ARG A 338 8.78 -16.52 18.45
C ARG A 338 8.51 -15.01 18.56
N PHE A 339 7.34 -14.50 18.13
CA PHE A 339 7.05 -13.07 18.20
C PHE A 339 6.65 -12.67 19.61
N ARG A 340 7.25 -11.62 20.14
CA ARG A 340 7.13 -11.20 21.54
C ARG A 340 6.02 -10.16 21.74
N LEU A 341 5.49 -10.11 22.95
CA LEU A 341 4.42 -9.17 23.32
C LEU A 341 4.88 -7.72 23.36
N ASP A 342 6.09 -7.45 23.86
CA ASP A 342 6.68 -6.10 23.88
C ASP A 342 6.79 -5.48 22.47
N ALA A 343 7.13 -6.30 21.47
CA ALA A 343 7.15 -5.88 20.08
C ALA A 343 5.73 -5.62 19.53
N ALA A 344 4.73 -6.34 20.01
CA ALA A 344 3.34 -6.09 19.64
C ALA A 344 2.83 -4.76 20.22
N GLU A 345 3.17 -4.45 21.47
CA GLU A 345 2.85 -3.17 22.11
C GLU A 345 3.51 -2.00 21.37
N ALA A 346 4.80 -2.13 21.04
CA ALA A 346 5.49 -1.11 20.26
C ALA A 346 4.87 -0.88 18.88
N ALA A 347 4.49 -1.96 18.18
CA ALA A 347 3.79 -1.85 16.90
C ALA A 347 2.36 -1.33 17.05
N GLY A 348 1.68 -1.64 18.16
CA GLY A 348 0.38 -1.11 18.52
C GLY A 348 0.38 0.41 18.68
N ALA A 349 1.36 0.94 19.41
CA ALA A 349 1.54 2.39 19.56
C ALA A 349 1.74 3.11 18.21
N VAL A 350 2.51 2.51 17.29
CA VAL A 350 2.69 3.03 15.93
C VAL A 350 1.39 2.93 15.13
N LEU A 351 0.63 1.84 15.28
CA LEU A 351 -0.66 1.64 14.61
C LEU A 351 -1.69 2.69 15.06
N ALA A 352 -1.76 2.99 16.36
CA ALA A 352 -2.61 4.04 16.90
C ALA A 352 -2.25 5.42 16.32
N ALA A 353 -0.95 5.71 16.17
CA ALA A 353 -0.47 6.94 15.56
C ALA A 353 -0.87 7.06 14.07
N TYR A 354 -0.81 5.97 13.31
CA TYR A 354 -1.31 5.91 11.93
C TYR A 354 -2.84 6.05 11.85
N ALA A 355 -3.57 5.54 12.84
CA ALA A 355 -5.04 5.57 12.86
C ALA A 355 -5.59 7.01 12.83
N VAL A 356 -4.87 7.97 13.45
CA VAL A 356 -5.23 9.40 13.41
C VAL A 356 -5.29 9.93 11.97
N GLY A 357 -4.43 9.45 11.09
CA GLY A 357 -4.37 9.85 9.68
C GLY A 357 -5.28 9.08 8.75
N LEU A 358 -5.82 7.93 9.17
CA LEU A 358 -6.60 7.05 8.31
C LEU A 358 -7.79 7.74 7.63
N PRO A 359 -8.60 8.56 8.32
CA PRO A 359 -9.68 9.29 7.67
C PRO A 359 -9.19 10.20 6.54
N ALA A 360 -8.10 10.94 6.79
CA ALA A 360 -7.53 11.83 5.79
C ALA A 360 -7.02 11.07 4.56
N VAL A 361 -6.29 9.96 4.74
CA VAL A 361 -5.74 9.15 3.65
C VAL A 361 -6.83 8.62 2.73
N VAL A 362 -7.95 8.14 3.28
CA VAL A 362 -9.05 7.64 2.46
C VAL A 362 -9.83 8.77 1.78
N LEU A 363 -9.94 9.94 2.40
CA LEU A 363 -10.61 11.12 1.85
C LEU A 363 -9.79 11.82 0.75
N ILE A 364 -8.45 11.78 0.80
CA ILE A 364 -7.58 12.33 -0.25
C ILE A 364 -7.96 11.79 -1.63
N ARG A 365 -8.31 10.51 -1.75
CA ARG A 365 -8.70 9.92 -3.03
C ARG A 365 -9.94 10.59 -3.62
N SER A 366 -10.94 10.88 -2.80
CA SER A 366 -12.15 11.60 -3.23
C SER A 366 -11.83 13.05 -3.61
N ALA A 367 -10.97 13.72 -2.85
CA ALA A 367 -10.55 15.08 -3.15
C ALA A 367 -9.78 15.14 -4.49
N VAL A 368 -8.80 14.24 -4.70
CA VAL A 368 -8.03 14.15 -5.95
C VAL A 368 -8.92 13.88 -7.15
N SER A 369 -9.87 12.93 -7.02
CA SER A 369 -10.82 12.60 -8.11
C SER A 369 -11.67 13.80 -8.54
N SER A 370 -11.97 14.72 -7.62
CA SER A 370 -12.70 15.95 -7.92
C SER A 370 -11.92 16.88 -8.87
N PHE A 371 -10.62 17.04 -8.66
CA PHE A 371 -9.75 17.82 -9.56
C PHE A 371 -9.51 17.12 -10.88
N GLN A 372 -9.15 15.84 -10.82
CA GLN A 372 -8.86 15.04 -12.02
C GLN A 372 -10.08 14.91 -12.94
N GLY A 373 -11.29 14.77 -12.38
CA GLY A 373 -12.52 14.73 -13.15
C GLY A 373 -12.83 16.02 -13.91
N ARG A 374 -12.17 17.13 -13.52
CA ARG A 374 -12.23 18.44 -14.20
C ARG A 374 -10.99 18.71 -15.06
N GLY A 375 -10.11 17.75 -15.23
CA GLY A 375 -8.86 17.86 -16.01
C GLY A 375 -7.68 18.50 -15.28
N ASP A 376 -7.85 18.90 -14.02
CA ASP A 376 -6.76 19.46 -13.21
C ASP A 376 -5.99 18.34 -12.48
N THR A 377 -4.90 17.89 -13.07
CA THR A 377 -3.96 16.95 -12.46
C THR A 377 -2.80 17.65 -11.74
N LYS A 378 -2.58 18.94 -12.02
CA LYS A 378 -1.43 19.71 -11.52
C LYS A 378 -1.62 20.12 -10.06
N THR A 379 -2.80 20.61 -9.71
CA THR A 379 -3.09 21.03 -8.32
C THR A 379 -2.93 19.89 -7.31
N PRO A 380 -3.53 18.70 -7.50
CA PRO A 380 -3.31 17.58 -6.59
C PRO A 380 -1.85 17.14 -6.48
N MET A 381 -1.10 17.17 -7.58
CA MET A 381 0.33 16.84 -7.59
C MET A 381 1.14 17.83 -6.73
N LEU A 382 0.95 19.12 -6.92
CA LEU A 382 1.68 20.15 -6.16
C LEU A 382 1.35 20.11 -4.67
N VAL A 383 0.07 19.93 -4.32
CA VAL A 383 -0.37 19.82 -2.92
C VAL A 383 0.23 18.55 -2.30
N ALA A 384 0.25 17.42 -3.00
CA ALA A 384 0.86 16.19 -2.51
C ALA A 384 2.36 16.37 -2.25
N LEU A 385 3.11 17.00 -3.16
CA LEU A 385 4.53 17.28 -2.98
C LEU A 385 4.80 18.22 -1.79
N ALA A 386 4.00 19.27 -1.65
CA ALA A 386 4.10 20.16 -0.49
C ALA A 386 3.81 19.41 0.82
N ALA A 387 2.77 18.57 0.84
CA ALA A 387 2.43 17.75 2.01
C ALA A 387 3.53 16.73 2.35
N VAL A 388 4.22 16.16 1.35
CA VAL A 388 5.41 15.32 1.57
C VAL A 388 6.53 16.13 2.23
N GLY A 389 6.80 17.34 1.76
CA GLY A 389 7.79 18.22 2.39
C GLY A 389 7.49 18.48 3.87
N VAL A 390 6.24 18.83 4.19
CA VAL A 390 5.80 19.04 5.58
C VAL A 390 5.88 17.74 6.38
N ASN A 391 5.44 16.62 5.82
CA ASN A 391 5.54 15.30 6.46
C ASN A 391 7.00 14.99 6.86
N VAL A 392 7.94 15.14 5.92
CA VAL A 392 9.36 14.87 6.19
C VAL A 392 9.89 15.80 7.28
N SER A 393 9.55 17.09 7.24
CA SER A 393 9.95 18.04 8.29
C SER A 393 9.39 17.66 9.66
N LEU A 394 8.12 17.25 9.72
CA LEU A 394 7.48 16.79 10.96
C LEU A 394 8.11 15.48 11.49
N LYS A 395 8.59 14.60 10.61
CA LYS A 395 9.32 13.39 11.05
C LYS A 395 10.57 13.75 11.85
N PHE A 396 11.37 14.68 11.36
CA PHE A 396 12.55 15.15 12.10
C PHE A 396 12.18 15.81 13.43
N LEU A 397 11.04 16.50 13.49
CA LEU A 397 10.59 17.17 14.70
C LEU A 397 9.99 16.20 15.74
N LEU A 398 9.15 15.25 15.31
CA LEU A 398 8.38 14.39 16.20
C LEU A 398 9.14 13.12 16.61
N THR A 399 10.06 12.62 15.79
CA THR A 399 10.81 11.38 16.06
C THR A 399 11.62 11.43 17.35
N PRO A 400 12.32 12.53 17.70
CA PRO A 400 13.08 12.59 18.97
C PRO A 400 12.19 12.50 20.22
N HIS A 401 10.92 12.88 20.12
CA HIS A 401 9.99 12.92 21.27
C HIS A 401 9.11 11.67 21.36
N PHE A 402 8.73 11.09 20.23
CA PHE A 402 7.74 10.00 20.15
C PHE A 402 8.29 8.71 19.52
N GLY A 403 9.57 8.67 19.18
CA GLY A 403 10.20 7.48 18.57
C GLY A 403 9.49 7.08 17.25
N ALA A 404 9.29 5.77 17.08
CA ALA A 404 8.63 5.21 15.90
C ALA A 404 7.18 5.73 15.70
N SER A 405 6.46 5.99 16.80
CA SER A 405 5.12 6.59 16.72
C SER A 405 5.17 8.03 16.19
N GLY A 406 6.27 8.76 16.38
CA GLY A 406 6.48 10.09 15.83
C GLY A 406 6.52 10.10 14.30
N LEU A 407 7.10 9.07 13.68
CA LEU A 407 7.11 8.89 12.22
C LEU A 407 5.68 8.68 11.68
N ALA A 408 4.89 7.86 12.39
CA ALA A 408 3.50 7.59 12.03
C ALA A 408 2.60 8.84 12.24
N LEU A 409 2.81 9.60 13.32
CA LEU A 409 2.10 10.87 13.57
C LEU A 409 2.42 11.90 12.50
N ALA A 410 3.68 12.04 12.10
CA ALA A 410 4.08 12.93 11.01
C ALA A 410 3.37 12.55 9.69
N THR A 411 3.27 11.24 9.41
CA THR A 411 2.56 10.74 8.22
C THR A 411 1.07 11.05 8.31
N SER A 412 0.46 10.89 9.49
CA SER A 412 -0.92 11.24 9.76
C SER A 412 -1.19 12.74 9.59
N ALA A 413 -0.31 13.59 10.13
CA ALA A 413 -0.41 15.05 9.98
C ALA A 413 -0.24 15.46 8.51
N GLY A 414 0.73 14.89 7.79
CA GLY A 414 0.92 15.13 6.36
C GLY A 414 -0.31 14.78 5.53
N ALA A 415 -0.98 13.67 5.86
CA ALA A 415 -2.22 13.27 5.19
C ALA A 415 -3.35 14.28 5.45
N TRP A 416 -3.51 14.76 6.69
CA TRP A 416 -4.49 15.79 7.02
C TRP A 416 -4.21 17.11 6.29
N ILE A 417 -2.96 17.55 6.26
CA ILE A 417 -2.55 18.77 5.54
C ILE A 417 -2.87 18.63 4.05
N ASN A 418 -2.54 17.49 3.44
CA ASN A 418 -2.87 17.23 2.04
C ASN A 418 -4.38 17.30 1.79
N PHE A 419 -5.18 16.56 2.56
CA PHE A 419 -6.63 16.55 2.41
C PHE A 419 -7.25 17.93 2.62
N LEU A 420 -6.91 18.61 3.72
CA LEU A 420 -7.48 19.92 4.07
C LEU A 420 -7.10 20.98 3.02
N THR A 421 -5.87 20.97 2.52
CA THR A 421 -5.43 21.90 1.46
C THR A 421 -6.19 21.65 0.16
N LEU A 422 -6.34 20.39 -0.27
CA LEU A 422 -7.14 20.06 -1.45
C LEU A 422 -8.60 20.48 -1.27
N HIS A 423 -9.19 20.19 -0.12
CA HIS A 423 -10.58 20.54 0.17
C HIS A 423 -10.80 22.06 0.20
N PHE A 424 -9.88 22.80 0.82
CA PHE A 424 -9.90 24.26 0.85
C PHE A 424 -9.80 24.88 -0.56
N LEU A 425 -8.86 24.39 -1.39
CA LEU A 425 -8.73 24.86 -2.77
C LEU A 425 -9.98 24.53 -3.61
N ALA A 426 -10.53 23.32 -3.47
CA ALA A 426 -11.75 22.93 -4.14
C ALA A 426 -12.95 23.80 -3.69
N HIS A 427 -13.02 24.14 -2.38
CA HIS A 427 -14.06 25.03 -1.87
C HIS A 427 -13.92 26.45 -2.44
N ARG A 428 -12.69 27.00 -2.50
CA ARG A 428 -12.44 28.30 -3.13
C ARG A 428 -12.80 28.36 -4.61
N GLN A 429 -12.67 27.25 -5.31
CA GLN A 429 -13.07 27.11 -6.72
C GLN A 429 -14.59 26.87 -6.90
N GLY A 430 -15.36 26.80 -5.80
CA GLY A 430 -16.80 26.50 -5.85
C GLY A 430 -17.15 25.07 -6.24
N VAL A 431 -16.15 24.17 -6.26
CA VAL A 431 -16.31 22.77 -6.70
C VAL A 431 -16.39 21.77 -5.55
N ALA A 432 -16.32 22.23 -4.32
CA ALA A 432 -16.56 21.45 -3.11
C ALA A 432 -17.36 22.25 -2.10
N ARG A 433 -18.48 21.68 -1.67
CA ARG A 433 -19.28 22.19 -0.54
C ARG A 433 -19.92 21.00 0.17
N ALA A 434 -19.98 21.04 1.50
CA ALA A 434 -20.70 20.04 2.26
C ALA A 434 -22.20 20.24 2.03
N ASP A 435 -22.89 19.22 1.53
CA ASP A 435 -24.35 19.20 1.45
C ASP A 435 -24.96 18.67 2.74
N GLN A 436 -26.27 18.87 2.91
CA GLN A 436 -26.97 18.37 4.11
C GLN A 436 -26.91 16.86 4.26
N ALA A 437 -26.86 16.11 3.15
CA ALA A 437 -26.78 14.67 3.17
C ALA A 437 -25.42 14.23 3.75
N PHE A 438 -24.33 14.86 3.36
CA PHE A 438 -23.01 14.59 3.91
C PHE A 438 -22.92 14.95 5.40
N VAL A 439 -23.44 16.09 5.82
CA VAL A 439 -23.44 16.50 7.24
C VAL A 439 -24.22 15.49 8.08
N LYS A 440 -25.40 15.06 7.62
CA LYS A 440 -26.20 14.00 8.29
C LYS A 440 -25.43 12.68 8.34
N THR A 441 -24.80 12.27 7.24
CA THR A 441 -23.98 11.06 7.20
C THR A 441 -22.83 11.14 8.20
N LEU A 442 -22.11 12.27 8.23
CA LEU A 442 -21.02 12.49 9.17
C LEU A 442 -21.49 12.39 10.64
N ALA A 443 -22.63 13.02 10.98
CA ALA A 443 -23.20 12.94 12.31
C ALA A 443 -23.54 11.49 12.70
N VAL A 444 -24.13 10.72 11.78
CA VAL A 444 -24.46 9.30 12.02
C VAL A 444 -23.19 8.45 12.18
N VAL A 445 -22.17 8.69 11.36
CA VAL A 445 -20.88 7.99 11.45
C VAL A 445 -20.19 8.30 12.79
N LEU A 446 -20.19 9.56 13.23
CA LEU A 446 -19.64 9.95 14.53
C LEU A 446 -20.40 9.31 15.70
N ALA A 447 -21.73 9.30 15.65
CA ALA A 447 -22.56 8.61 16.67
C ALA A 447 -22.29 7.10 16.69
N ALA A 448 -22.20 6.45 15.52
CA ALA A 448 -21.87 5.03 15.41
C ALA A 448 -20.45 4.73 15.92
N SER A 449 -19.49 5.61 15.64
CA SER A 449 -18.11 5.51 16.16
C SER A 449 -18.04 5.66 17.67
N ALA A 450 -18.81 6.59 18.25
CA ALA A 450 -18.91 6.76 19.70
C ALA A 450 -19.55 5.54 20.37
N ALA A 451 -20.62 4.98 19.77
CA ALA A 451 -21.26 3.77 20.27
C ALA A 451 -20.31 2.55 20.18
N LEU A 452 -19.55 2.42 19.08
CA LEU A 452 -18.53 1.39 18.93
C LEU A 452 -17.43 1.55 20.01
N ALA A 453 -16.96 2.76 20.24
CA ALA A 453 -15.96 3.05 21.26
C ALA A 453 -16.47 2.67 22.65
N ALA A 454 -17.70 3.07 22.98
CA ALA A 454 -18.34 2.70 24.24
C ALA A 454 -18.48 1.17 24.39
N ALA A 455 -18.90 0.47 23.33
CA ALA A 455 -19.01 -0.98 23.32
C ALA A 455 -17.66 -1.66 23.59
N ILE A 456 -16.58 -1.19 22.94
CA ILE A 456 -15.22 -1.70 23.17
C ILE A 456 -14.83 -1.47 24.64
N LEU A 457 -14.94 -0.24 25.15
CA LEU A 457 -14.52 0.12 26.51
C LEU A 457 -15.30 -0.63 27.60
N VAL A 458 -16.58 -0.92 27.36
CA VAL A 458 -17.44 -1.65 28.34
C VAL A 458 -17.23 -3.17 28.25
N CYS A 459 -17.15 -3.71 27.00
CA CYS A 459 -17.09 -5.16 26.83
C CYS A 459 -15.68 -5.72 27.02
N ASP A 460 -14.64 -4.94 26.73
CA ASP A 460 -13.25 -5.42 26.75
C ASP A 460 -12.81 -5.92 28.14
N PRO A 461 -13.01 -5.22 29.26
CA PRO A 461 -12.66 -5.72 30.60
C PRO A 461 -13.42 -7.01 30.98
N TRP A 462 -14.69 -7.11 30.58
CA TRP A 462 -15.47 -8.32 30.80
C TRP A 462 -14.97 -9.50 29.96
N LEU A 463 -14.63 -9.26 28.68
CA LEU A 463 -14.07 -10.28 27.82
C LEU A 463 -12.69 -10.76 28.29
N VAL A 464 -11.87 -9.89 28.88
CA VAL A 464 -10.59 -10.28 29.49
C VAL A 464 -10.81 -11.35 30.55
N SER A 465 -11.75 -11.13 31.50
CA SER A 465 -12.03 -12.08 32.57
C SER A 465 -12.54 -13.43 32.05
N TRP A 466 -13.36 -13.40 30.99
CA TRP A 466 -13.92 -14.60 30.38
C TRP A 466 -12.87 -15.35 29.52
N THR A 467 -12.11 -14.65 28.71
CA THR A 467 -11.12 -15.29 27.82
C THR A 467 -9.91 -15.82 28.57
N ASN A 468 -9.55 -15.27 29.71
CA ASN A 468 -8.49 -15.79 30.57
C ASN A 468 -8.77 -17.22 31.09
N ALA A 469 -10.05 -17.65 31.12
CA ALA A 469 -10.41 -19.01 31.41
C ALA A 469 -10.19 -20.00 30.25
N LEU A 470 -9.92 -19.52 29.05
CA LEU A 470 -9.67 -20.37 27.89
C LEU A 470 -8.21 -20.91 27.92
N PRO A 471 -8.01 -22.19 27.57
CA PRO A 471 -6.67 -22.78 27.56
C PRO A 471 -5.80 -22.26 26.42
N TYR A 472 -6.40 -21.85 25.30
CA TYR A 472 -5.71 -21.40 24.07
C TYR A 472 -6.49 -20.28 23.40
N LEU A 473 -5.81 -19.52 22.51
CA LEU A 473 -6.41 -18.48 21.67
C LEU A 473 -7.16 -17.39 22.44
N GLN A 474 -6.68 -17.01 23.61
CA GLN A 474 -7.32 -16.01 24.47
C GLN A 474 -7.47 -14.66 23.78
N ARG A 475 -6.39 -14.18 23.14
CA ARG A 475 -6.34 -12.87 22.47
C ARG A 475 -7.15 -12.85 21.19
N GLU A 476 -7.05 -13.91 20.41
CA GLU A 476 -7.80 -14.10 19.16
C GLU A 476 -9.30 -14.17 19.43
N THR A 477 -9.73 -14.91 20.44
CA THR A 477 -11.14 -15.01 20.85
C THR A 477 -11.64 -13.66 21.37
N ARG A 478 -10.83 -12.96 22.17
CA ARG A 478 -11.16 -11.62 22.66
C ARG A 478 -11.32 -10.63 21.51
N LEU A 479 -10.36 -10.60 20.58
CA LEU A 479 -10.44 -9.75 19.39
C LEU A 479 -11.65 -10.10 18.52
N ALA A 480 -11.89 -11.38 18.23
CA ALA A 480 -13.02 -11.83 17.42
C ALA A 480 -14.37 -11.45 18.07
N SER A 481 -14.49 -11.58 19.39
CA SER A 481 -15.68 -11.18 20.15
C SER A 481 -15.91 -9.66 20.07
N LEU A 482 -14.86 -8.85 20.25
CA LEU A 482 -14.95 -7.39 20.13
C LEU A 482 -15.30 -6.95 18.70
N VAL A 483 -14.75 -7.62 17.69
CA VAL A 483 -15.08 -7.35 16.28
C VAL A 483 -16.55 -7.67 16.01
N LEU A 484 -17.06 -8.79 16.50
CA LEU A 484 -18.46 -9.18 16.30
C LEU A 484 -19.42 -8.22 17.02
N ILE A 485 -19.20 -7.96 18.31
CA ILE A 485 -20.00 -7.02 19.11
C ILE A 485 -19.94 -5.63 18.48
N GLY A 486 -18.73 -5.17 18.16
CA GLY A 486 -18.52 -3.86 17.55
C GLY A 486 -19.21 -3.72 16.19
N ALA A 487 -19.15 -4.75 15.35
CA ALA A 487 -19.82 -4.75 14.05
C ALA A 487 -21.35 -4.66 14.20
N ILE A 488 -21.93 -5.41 15.16
CA ILE A 488 -23.36 -5.37 15.45
C ILE A 488 -23.77 -3.98 15.94
N VAL A 489 -23.07 -3.43 16.94
CA VAL A 489 -23.37 -2.11 17.50
C VAL A 489 -23.24 -1.03 16.43
N TYR A 490 -22.11 -1.00 15.70
CA TYR A 490 -21.85 -0.03 14.68
C TYR A 490 -22.90 -0.06 13.56
N ALA A 491 -23.21 -1.25 13.03
CA ALA A 491 -24.23 -1.43 12.00
C ALA A 491 -25.63 -1.04 12.48
N SER A 492 -25.99 -1.38 13.73
CA SER A 492 -27.29 -1.05 14.32
C SER A 492 -27.47 0.47 14.41
N VAL A 493 -26.46 1.20 14.88
CA VAL A 493 -26.52 2.68 14.96
C VAL A 493 -26.54 3.30 13.58
N LEU A 494 -25.78 2.78 12.60
CA LEU A 494 -25.83 3.25 11.22
C LEU A 494 -27.22 3.09 10.60
N VAL A 495 -27.82 1.91 10.73
CA VAL A 495 -29.16 1.62 10.17
C VAL A 495 -30.23 2.49 10.84
N THR A 496 -30.21 2.62 12.15
CA THR A 496 -31.14 3.46 12.91
C THR A 496 -30.95 4.94 12.54
N GLY A 497 -29.70 5.41 12.53
CA GLY A 497 -29.37 6.78 12.15
C GLY A 497 -29.79 7.10 10.71
N ALA A 498 -29.60 6.17 9.77
CA ALA A 498 -30.04 6.32 8.40
C ALA A 498 -31.58 6.46 8.29
N ARG A 499 -32.34 5.70 9.08
CA ARG A 499 -33.80 5.80 9.14
C ARG A 499 -34.27 7.13 9.73
N VAL A 500 -33.66 7.58 10.82
CA VAL A 500 -34.03 8.82 11.53
C VAL A 500 -33.69 10.06 10.68
N THR A 501 -32.55 10.07 10.03
CA THR A 501 -32.08 11.22 9.27
C THR A 501 -32.61 11.24 7.81
N GLY A 502 -33.27 10.18 7.39
CA GLY A 502 -33.74 10.02 5.98
C GLY A 502 -32.58 9.81 5.00
N PHE A 503 -31.39 9.49 5.47
CA PHE A 503 -30.24 9.16 4.62
C PHE A 503 -30.46 7.79 3.98
N SER A 504 -30.44 7.76 2.64
CA SER A 504 -30.63 6.50 1.90
C SER A 504 -29.28 5.83 1.65
N LEU A 505 -29.09 4.64 2.22
CA LEU A 505 -27.95 3.76 1.93
C LEU A 505 -27.99 3.17 0.49
N ARG A 506 -29.11 3.32 -0.23
CA ARG A 506 -29.39 2.65 -1.51
C ARG A 506 -29.41 3.55 -2.75
N ARG A 507 -29.26 4.86 -2.63
CA ARG A 507 -29.34 5.76 -3.80
C ARG A 507 -28.01 6.42 -4.15
#